data_b43919df35e620294f61b419953f0e62
#
_entry.id   b43919df35e620294f61b419953f0e62
#
_cell.length_a   1.000
_cell.length_b   1.000
_cell.length_c   1.000
_cell.angle_alpha   90.00
_cell.angle_beta   90.00
_cell.angle_gamma   90.00
#
_symmetry.space_group_name_H-M   'P 1'
#
loop_
_entity.id
_entity.type
_entity.pdbx_description
1 polymer ?
#
loop_
_entity_poly.entity_id
_entity_poly.type
_entity_poly.pdbx_seq_one_letter_code
_entity_poly.pdbx_strand_id
1 'polypeptide(L)'
;MSGQDLIDAGMSQGKWFRPALDAANRVLSQGGSAAEALEAARAFQPGPTLALRSDNDIEIYSNIRAENAFEQDNVEKVNATMRALVRTPVVRAAAIMPDACPAGPVGTIPVGGVVASEAIHPGMHSADICCSMAISIVPDVDPKSLLDAVHAATHFGPGGRPRGAQIKPSEATLSAFQQNPFLRDGALSAGIEHFGTQGDGNHFAFVGTMKSTGETALVTHHGSRAPGARLYEKGMKAANRFREQISPETLRDNAWIPADTEEGDLYWSALQAIRQWTRENHYVVHDMAAKALSAKVADRFWNEHNFVFRKSDGLFYHGKGATPAFDKWAEDATDLTIIPLNMAEPILIVRGSNAAHGLGFSPHGAGRNFSRSAHIRRLAEEYGADARGLSPNNMAAIMEKETAGLDVRFFSGFADVSELPSAYKSAANVRAQIEHYGLAEVVDEVVPYGSIMAGDWQKDAPWRRKRERR
;
A
#
# COMPACT_ATOMS: atom_id res chain seq x y z
N MET A 1 -16.59 23.66 -41.71
CA MET A 1 -17.45 22.73 -40.93
C MET A 1 -17.67 23.34 -39.56
N SER A 2 -18.88 23.30 -39.03
CA SER A 2 -19.28 23.83 -37.74
C SER A 2 -19.64 22.68 -36.77
N GLY A 3 -19.82 23.00 -35.47
CA GLY A 3 -20.30 22.03 -34.51
C GLY A 3 -21.69 21.46 -34.80
N GLN A 4 -22.55 22.29 -35.45
CA GLN A 4 -23.86 21.85 -35.88
C GLN A 4 -23.78 20.79 -36.97
N ASP A 5 -22.86 20.91 -37.94
CA ASP A 5 -22.66 19.92 -39.00
C ASP A 5 -22.27 18.53 -38.42
N LEU A 6 -21.50 18.50 -37.30
CA LEU A 6 -21.17 17.25 -36.61
C LEU A 6 -22.40 16.67 -35.91
N ILE A 7 -23.23 17.50 -35.29
CA ILE A 7 -24.47 17.05 -34.62
C ILE A 7 -25.44 16.49 -35.67
N ASP A 8 -25.62 17.17 -36.80
CA ASP A 8 -26.48 16.72 -37.90
C ASP A 8 -25.97 15.44 -38.54
N ALA A 9 -24.65 15.15 -38.44
CA ALA A 9 -24.03 13.90 -38.82
C ALA A 9 -24.15 12.81 -37.74
N GLY A 10 -24.95 13.03 -36.70
CA GLY A 10 -25.24 12.06 -35.61
C GLY A 10 -24.18 11.98 -34.53
N MET A 11 -23.29 12.94 -34.40
CA MET A 11 -22.23 12.96 -33.40
C MET A 11 -22.70 13.69 -32.13
N SER A 12 -22.53 13.12 -30.97
CA SER A 12 -22.90 13.72 -29.70
C SER A 12 -21.92 14.81 -29.29
N GLN A 13 -22.43 15.96 -28.89
CA GLN A 13 -21.62 17.12 -28.48
C GLN A 13 -20.72 16.78 -27.29
N GLY A 14 -19.45 17.19 -27.35
CA GLY A 14 -18.48 16.98 -26.27
C GLY A 14 -17.21 17.82 -26.43
N LYS A 15 -16.31 17.71 -25.45
CA LYS A 15 -15.01 18.43 -25.46
C LYS A 15 -14.16 18.07 -26.69
N TRP A 16 -14.38 16.92 -27.29
CA TRP A 16 -13.71 16.44 -28.50
C TRP A 16 -14.13 17.16 -29.79
N PHE A 17 -15.22 17.91 -29.77
CA PHE A 17 -15.67 18.68 -30.94
C PHE A 17 -14.64 19.68 -31.45
N ARG A 18 -13.89 20.31 -30.55
CA ARG A 18 -12.89 21.30 -30.96
C ARG A 18 -11.77 20.68 -31.80
N PRO A 19 -11.02 19.66 -31.33
CA PRO A 19 -10.02 19.00 -32.18
C PRO A 19 -10.62 18.32 -33.41
N ALA A 20 -11.85 17.80 -33.36
CA ALA A 20 -12.55 17.22 -34.49
C ALA A 20 -12.83 18.28 -35.59
N LEU A 21 -13.31 19.45 -35.21
CA LEU A 21 -13.55 20.56 -36.11
C LEU A 21 -12.25 21.12 -36.72
N ASP A 22 -11.17 21.19 -35.92
CA ASP A 22 -9.85 21.59 -36.42
C ASP A 22 -9.33 20.60 -37.47
N ALA A 23 -9.53 19.28 -37.29
CA ALA A 23 -9.16 18.26 -38.26
C ALA A 23 -10.03 18.35 -39.53
N ALA A 24 -11.35 18.42 -39.36
CA ALA A 24 -12.30 18.54 -40.49
C ALA A 24 -12.01 19.77 -41.32
N ASN A 25 -11.84 20.93 -40.69
CA ASN A 25 -11.55 22.18 -41.38
C ASN A 25 -10.19 22.20 -42.07
N ARG A 26 -9.22 21.43 -41.55
CA ARG A 26 -7.93 21.25 -42.24
C ARG A 26 -8.09 20.47 -43.54
N VAL A 27 -8.89 19.41 -43.56
CA VAL A 27 -9.21 18.62 -44.76
C VAL A 27 -9.89 19.54 -45.80
N LEU A 28 -10.91 20.34 -45.40
CA LEU A 28 -11.60 21.24 -46.28
C LEU A 28 -10.68 22.32 -46.86
N SER A 29 -9.76 22.88 -46.06
CA SER A 29 -8.79 23.87 -46.50
C SER A 29 -7.76 23.35 -47.50
N GLN A 30 -7.56 22.03 -47.51
CA GLN A 30 -6.69 21.33 -48.46
C GLN A 30 -7.43 20.86 -49.74
N GLY A 31 -8.69 21.22 -49.87
CA GLY A 31 -9.51 20.89 -51.05
C GLY A 31 -10.21 19.53 -50.93
N GLY A 32 -10.23 18.92 -49.75
CA GLY A 32 -10.97 17.71 -49.50
C GLY A 32 -12.48 17.90 -49.45
N SER A 33 -13.23 16.82 -49.63
CA SER A 33 -14.69 16.81 -49.62
C SER A 33 -15.27 16.92 -48.20
N ALA A 34 -16.55 17.29 -48.10
CA ALA A 34 -17.27 17.28 -46.81
C ALA A 34 -17.32 15.88 -46.15
N ALA A 35 -17.38 14.81 -46.98
CA ALA A 35 -17.36 13.46 -46.50
C ALA A 35 -16.01 13.08 -45.87
N GLU A 36 -14.90 13.43 -46.49
CA GLU A 36 -13.54 13.24 -45.93
C GLU A 36 -13.33 14.06 -44.66
N ALA A 37 -13.87 15.27 -44.62
CA ALA A 37 -13.81 16.13 -43.42
C ALA A 37 -14.60 15.52 -42.24
N LEU A 38 -15.79 14.95 -42.51
CA LEU A 38 -16.58 14.23 -41.50
C LEU A 38 -15.86 12.98 -40.99
N GLU A 39 -15.22 12.24 -41.90
CA GLU A 39 -14.44 11.06 -41.52
C GLU A 39 -13.24 11.45 -40.65
N ALA A 40 -12.53 12.51 -40.98
CA ALA A 40 -11.46 13.06 -40.16
C ALA A 40 -11.97 13.54 -38.79
N ALA A 41 -13.19 14.08 -38.70
CA ALA A 41 -13.82 14.43 -37.43
C ALA A 41 -14.20 13.18 -36.59
N ARG A 42 -14.70 12.12 -37.25
CA ARG A 42 -15.07 10.83 -36.57
C ARG A 42 -13.91 10.19 -35.87
N ALA A 43 -12.67 10.34 -36.34
CA ALA A 43 -11.47 9.83 -35.69
C ALA A 43 -11.27 10.39 -34.25
N PHE A 44 -11.90 11.52 -33.93
CA PHE A 44 -11.89 12.13 -32.61
C PHE A 44 -13.11 11.76 -31.76
N GLN A 45 -14.10 11.07 -32.33
CA GLN A 45 -15.29 10.69 -31.59
C GLN A 45 -14.91 9.66 -30.54
N PRO A 46 -15.24 9.90 -29.24
CA PRO A 46 -15.02 8.92 -28.21
C PRO A 46 -15.73 7.61 -28.56
N GLY A 47 -15.04 6.49 -28.36
CA GLY A 47 -15.66 5.18 -28.44
C GLY A 47 -16.81 5.01 -27.43
N PRO A 48 -17.59 3.91 -27.53
CA PRO A 48 -18.64 3.63 -26.56
C PRO A 48 -18.07 3.54 -25.15
N THR A 49 -18.72 4.23 -24.20
CA THR A 49 -18.32 4.17 -22.79
C THR A 49 -18.76 2.86 -22.14
N LEU A 50 -17.94 2.38 -21.22
CA LEU A 50 -18.26 1.23 -20.37
C LEU A 50 -19.15 1.69 -19.20
N ALA A 51 -20.35 1.14 -19.10
CA ALA A 51 -21.24 1.35 -17.95
C ALA A 51 -20.79 0.55 -16.75
N LEU A 52 -21.17 1.01 -15.55
CA LEU A 52 -21.02 0.23 -14.33
C LEU A 52 -21.84 -1.08 -14.41
N ARG A 53 -21.28 -2.17 -13.89
CA ARG A 53 -21.98 -3.46 -13.81
C ARG A 53 -23.06 -3.46 -12.74
N SER A 54 -23.94 -4.45 -12.78
CA SER A 54 -24.83 -4.76 -11.67
C SER A 54 -24.04 -5.37 -10.49
N ASP A 55 -24.61 -5.31 -9.28
CA ASP A 55 -23.94 -5.78 -8.07
C ASP A 55 -23.73 -7.31 -8.02
N ASN A 56 -24.44 -8.06 -8.89
CA ASN A 56 -24.44 -9.53 -8.88
C ASN A 56 -23.53 -10.16 -9.95
N ASP A 57 -22.81 -9.35 -10.72
CA ASP A 57 -22.06 -9.88 -11.88
C ASP A 57 -20.71 -10.49 -11.50
N ILE A 58 -20.17 -10.15 -10.31
CA ILE A 58 -18.83 -10.57 -9.88
C ILE A 58 -18.89 -11.20 -8.49
N GLU A 59 -18.26 -12.38 -8.37
CA GLU A 59 -18.15 -13.08 -7.09
C GLU A 59 -17.17 -12.37 -6.15
N ILE A 60 -17.59 -12.23 -4.89
CA ILE A 60 -16.78 -11.68 -3.80
C ILE A 60 -16.55 -12.77 -2.77
N TYR A 61 -15.32 -13.24 -2.66
CA TYR A 61 -14.92 -14.23 -1.66
C TYR A 61 -14.68 -13.55 -0.32
N SER A 62 -15.46 -13.92 0.71
CA SER A 62 -15.33 -13.35 2.05
C SER A 62 -14.62 -14.33 2.99
N ASN A 63 -13.38 -14.02 3.36
CA ASN A 63 -12.56 -14.82 4.27
C ASN A 63 -12.42 -14.16 5.64
N ILE A 64 -13.50 -13.57 6.15
CA ILE A 64 -13.52 -12.89 7.44
C ILE A 64 -14.77 -13.25 8.23
N ARG A 65 -14.60 -13.46 9.53
CA ARG A 65 -15.68 -13.62 10.52
C ARG A 65 -15.53 -12.56 11.60
N ALA A 66 -16.63 -11.92 11.94
CA ALA A 66 -16.71 -11.01 13.07
C ALA A 66 -16.89 -11.82 14.36
N GLU A 67 -16.20 -11.41 15.42
CA GLU A 67 -16.32 -12.04 16.75
C GLU A 67 -17.15 -11.21 17.73
N ASN A 68 -17.37 -9.94 17.40
CA ASN A 68 -18.11 -9.01 18.23
C ASN A 68 -18.88 -8.01 17.37
N ALA A 69 -19.74 -7.20 18.00
CA ALA A 69 -20.58 -6.24 17.30
C ALA A 69 -19.79 -5.16 16.53
N PHE A 70 -18.60 -4.76 17.00
CA PHE A 70 -17.78 -3.77 16.31
C PHE A 70 -17.14 -4.35 15.05
N GLU A 71 -16.70 -5.58 15.13
CA GLU A 71 -16.16 -6.28 13.96
C GLU A 71 -17.25 -6.57 12.95
N GLN A 72 -18.47 -6.89 13.41
CA GLN A 72 -19.62 -7.07 12.53
C GLN A 72 -19.93 -5.80 11.72
N ASP A 73 -19.96 -4.63 12.36
CA ASP A 73 -20.16 -3.34 11.66
C ASP A 73 -19.04 -3.07 10.64
N ASN A 74 -17.78 -3.37 10.99
CA ASN A 74 -16.66 -3.25 10.05
C ASN A 74 -16.78 -4.21 8.86
N VAL A 75 -17.14 -5.47 9.09
CA VAL A 75 -17.35 -6.48 8.04
C VAL A 75 -18.48 -6.06 7.11
N GLU A 76 -19.58 -5.55 7.64
CA GLU A 76 -20.69 -5.03 6.83
C GLU A 76 -20.26 -3.86 5.93
N LYS A 77 -19.50 -2.91 6.47
CA LYS A 77 -18.94 -1.78 5.71
C LYS A 77 -17.96 -2.24 4.64
N VAL A 78 -17.09 -3.21 4.95
CA VAL A 78 -16.17 -3.80 3.98
C VAL A 78 -16.94 -4.48 2.86
N ASN A 79 -17.96 -5.28 3.18
CA ASN A 79 -18.80 -5.95 2.19
C ASN A 79 -19.56 -4.94 1.31
N ALA A 80 -20.11 -3.87 1.89
CA ALA A 80 -20.79 -2.81 1.14
C ALA A 80 -19.85 -2.11 0.17
N THR A 81 -18.63 -1.81 0.63
CA THR A 81 -17.57 -1.21 -0.19
C THR A 81 -17.16 -2.12 -1.34
N MET A 82 -16.94 -3.42 -1.08
CA MET A 82 -16.54 -4.36 -2.13
C MET A 82 -17.64 -4.58 -3.16
N ARG A 83 -18.92 -4.67 -2.75
CA ARG A 83 -20.06 -4.72 -3.67
C ARG A 83 -20.13 -3.52 -4.62
N ALA A 84 -19.85 -2.33 -4.11
CA ALA A 84 -19.80 -1.13 -4.93
C ALA A 84 -18.57 -1.12 -5.87
N LEU A 85 -17.40 -1.58 -5.40
CA LEU A 85 -16.16 -1.62 -6.16
C LEU A 85 -16.25 -2.57 -7.37
N VAL A 86 -16.80 -3.78 -7.21
CA VAL A 86 -16.85 -4.79 -8.26
C VAL A 86 -17.75 -4.40 -9.42
N ARG A 87 -18.56 -3.35 -9.28
CA ARG A 87 -19.28 -2.74 -10.40
C ARG A 87 -18.38 -2.09 -11.45
N THR A 88 -17.11 -1.85 -11.12
CA THR A 88 -16.11 -1.33 -12.06
C THR A 88 -15.95 -2.31 -13.23
N PRO A 89 -16.13 -1.88 -14.50
CA PRO A 89 -16.32 -2.79 -15.65
C PRO A 89 -15.22 -3.80 -15.90
N VAL A 90 -13.96 -3.44 -15.60
CA VAL A 90 -12.77 -4.27 -15.85
C VAL A 90 -12.42 -5.21 -14.70
N VAL A 91 -13.14 -5.16 -13.57
CA VAL A 91 -12.95 -6.08 -12.43
C VAL A 91 -13.51 -7.45 -12.77
N ARG A 92 -12.82 -8.53 -12.39
CA ARG A 92 -13.17 -9.93 -12.69
C ARG A 92 -13.41 -10.78 -11.44
N ALA A 93 -12.77 -10.48 -10.34
CA ALA A 93 -12.98 -11.14 -9.05
C ALA A 93 -12.54 -10.25 -7.90
N ALA A 94 -13.02 -10.53 -6.69
CA ALA A 94 -12.59 -9.86 -5.48
C ALA A 94 -12.55 -10.82 -4.29
N ALA A 95 -11.66 -10.54 -3.32
CA ALA A 95 -11.59 -11.28 -2.06
C ALA A 95 -11.38 -10.32 -0.88
N ILE A 96 -11.85 -10.74 0.29
CA ILE A 96 -11.74 -10.03 1.56
C ILE A 96 -10.96 -10.92 2.52
N MET A 97 -9.89 -10.39 3.11
CA MET A 97 -9.01 -11.10 4.05
C MET A 97 -9.48 -10.94 5.51
N PRO A 98 -9.04 -11.82 6.43
CA PRO A 98 -9.41 -11.79 7.86
C PRO A 98 -9.14 -10.45 8.57
N ASP A 99 -8.10 -9.76 8.16
CA ASP A 99 -7.67 -8.46 8.69
C ASP A 99 -8.43 -7.26 8.12
N ALA A 100 -9.40 -7.49 7.24
CA ALA A 100 -10.03 -6.41 6.50
C ALA A 100 -10.71 -5.38 7.41
N CYS A 101 -10.53 -4.11 7.04
CA CYS A 101 -11.18 -2.98 7.68
C CYS A 101 -11.50 -1.88 6.66
N PRO A 102 -12.54 -1.06 6.92
CA PRO A 102 -12.90 0.04 6.01
C PRO A 102 -11.75 1.04 5.86
N ALA A 103 -11.53 1.50 4.62
CA ALA A 103 -10.52 2.51 4.32
C ALA A 103 -10.97 3.39 3.15
N GLY A 104 -11.26 4.64 3.44
CA GLY A 104 -11.73 5.61 2.45
C GLY A 104 -13.24 5.55 2.18
N PRO A 105 -13.71 6.23 1.12
CA PRO A 105 -15.12 6.26 0.73
C PRO A 105 -15.66 4.87 0.34
N VAL A 106 -16.99 4.71 0.43
CA VAL A 106 -17.67 3.49 -0.05
C VAL A 106 -17.38 3.29 -1.55
N GLY A 107 -17.01 2.05 -1.90
CA GLY A 107 -16.65 1.68 -3.26
C GLY A 107 -15.16 1.76 -3.58
N THR A 108 -14.31 2.18 -2.62
CA THR A 108 -12.86 2.06 -2.73
C THR A 108 -12.37 0.75 -2.12
N ILE A 109 -11.22 0.24 -2.56
CA ILE A 109 -10.67 -1.01 -2.01
C ILE A 109 -10.39 -0.85 -0.50
N PRO A 110 -10.94 -1.72 0.38
CA PRO A 110 -10.62 -1.71 1.81
C PRO A 110 -9.18 -2.21 2.07
N VAL A 111 -8.64 -1.98 3.25
CA VAL A 111 -7.49 -2.77 3.74
C VAL A 111 -7.93 -4.22 3.87
N GLY A 112 -7.06 -5.17 3.56
CA GLY A 112 -7.42 -6.59 3.46
C GLY A 112 -8.24 -6.94 2.21
N GLY A 113 -8.33 -6.02 1.24
CA GLY A 113 -9.01 -6.25 -0.04
C GLY A 113 -8.06 -6.74 -1.14
N VAL A 114 -8.53 -7.69 -1.95
CA VAL A 114 -7.86 -8.15 -3.18
C VAL A 114 -8.83 -8.01 -4.34
N VAL A 115 -8.35 -7.48 -5.46
CA VAL A 115 -9.14 -7.29 -6.69
C VAL A 115 -8.37 -7.79 -7.90
N ALA A 116 -8.95 -8.72 -8.65
CA ALA A 116 -8.46 -9.13 -9.96
C ALA A 116 -9.12 -8.30 -11.06
N SER A 117 -8.33 -7.71 -11.95
CA SER A 117 -8.78 -6.80 -13.00
C SER A 117 -8.01 -6.98 -14.30
N GLU A 118 -8.61 -6.62 -15.43
CA GLU A 118 -7.96 -6.58 -16.75
C GLU A 118 -7.02 -5.37 -16.92
N ALA A 119 -7.04 -4.43 -15.98
CA ALA A 119 -6.30 -3.18 -16.09
C ALA A 119 -5.57 -2.84 -14.77
N ILE A 120 -4.69 -1.85 -14.82
CA ILE A 120 -3.93 -1.42 -13.65
C ILE A 120 -4.65 -0.24 -12.99
N HIS A 121 -5.02 -0.40 -11.71
CA HIS A 121 -5.71 0.61 -10.92
C HIS A 121 -4.76 1.24 -9.90
N PRO A 122 -4.24 2.44 -10.11
CA PRO A 122 -3.36 3.08 -9.13
C PRO A 122 -4.00 3.25 -7.75
N GLY A 123 -5.31 3.51 -7.68
CA GLY A 123 -6.04 3.65 -6.42
C GLY A 123 -6.20 2.34 -5.63
N MET A 124 -6.07 1.18 -6.28
CA MET A 124 -6.30 -0.13 -5.63
C MET A 124 -5.06 -0.71 -4.94
N HIS A 125 -3.87 -0.14 -5.14
CA HIS A 125 -2.66 -0.53 -4.38
C HIS A 125 -2.21 0.52 -3.37
N SER A 126 -3.05 1.53 -3.09
CA SER A 126 -2.77 2.60 -2.12
C SER A 126 -1.69 3.62 -2.56
N ALA A 127 -1.68 4.78 -1.91
CA ALA A 127 -0.61 5.78 -2.07
C ALA A 127 0.73 5.32 -1.47
N ASP A 128 0.69 4.39 -0.51
CA ASP A 128 1.86 3.70 0.02
C ASP A 128 2.17 2.47 -0.83
N ILE A 129 2.53 2.74 -2.10
CA ILE A 129 2.88 1.70 -3.08
C ILE A 129 4.00 0.85 -2.51
N CYS A 130 3.86 -0.48 -2.64
CA CYS A 130 4.88 -1.42 -2.20
C CYS A 130 5.19 -1.31 -0.69
N CYS A 131 4.16 -1.00 0.15
CA CYS A 131 4.31 -1.26 1.57
C CYS A 131 4.58 -2.76 1.74
N SER A 132 5.59 -3.10 2.54
CA SER A 132 6.22 -4.41 2.49
C SER A 132 6.89 -4.76 3.81
N MET A 133 7.16 -6.04 3.96
CA MET A 133 7.93 -6.61 5.06
C MET A 133 9.23 -7.18 4.54
N ALA A 134 10.32 -6.99 5.25
CA ALA A 134 11.58 -7.69 5.00
C ALA A 134 12.15 -8.24 6.29
N ILE A 135 12.76 -9.41 6.21
CA ILE A 135 13.46 -10.05 7.32
C ILE A 135 14.92 -10.32 6.94
N SER A 136 15.81 -10.20 7.91
CA SER A 136 17.20 -10.71 7.84
C SER A 136 17.51 -11.47 9.10
N ILE A 137 18.04 -12.68 8.95
CA ILE A 137 18.54 -13.53 10.03
C ILE A 137 20.00 -13.17 10.29
N VAL A 138 20.30 -12.82 11.54
CA VAL A 138 21.64 -12.38 11.98
C VAL A 138 22.08 -13.27 13.14
N PRO A 139 22.70 -14.43 12.85
CA PRO A 139 23.17 -15.34 13.88
C PRO A 139 24.24 -14.71 14.78
N ASP A 140 24.40 -15.28 15.96
CA ASP A 140 25.45 -14.93 16.94
C ASP A 140 25.42 -13.47 17.42
N VAL A 141 24.29 -12.79 17.30
CA VAL A 141 24.06 -11.41 17.78
C VAL A 141 22.93 -11.44 18.79
N ASP A 142 23.13 -10.83 19.95
CA ASP A 142 22.03 -10.70 20.90
C ASP A 142 20.98 -9.68 20.43
N PRO A 143 19.69 -9.90 20.71
CA PRO A 143 18.61 -9.04 20.20
C PRO A 143 18.74 -7.57 20.63
N LYS A 144 19.24 -7.29 21.85
CA LYS A 144 19.41 -5.93 22.34
C LYS A 144 20.45 -5.16 21.51
N SER A 145 21.59 -5.79 21.25
CA SER A 145 22.66 -5.19 20.44
C SER A 145 22.18 -4.90 19.02
N LEU A 146 21.39 -5.82 18.42
CA LEU A 146 20.82 -5.59 17.09
C LEU A 146 19.79 -4.46 17.09
N LEU A 147 18.92 -4.38 18.11
CA LEU A 147 17.94 -3.29 18.25
C LEU A 147 18.64 -1.93 18.42
N ASP A 148 19.71 -1.87 19.21
CA ASP A 148 20.53 -0.66 19.39
C ASP A 148 21.18 -0.24 18.06
N ALA A 149 21.75 -1.18 17.31
CA ALA A 149 22.38 -0.92 16.02
C ALA A 149 21.36 -0.42 14.98
N VAL A 150 20.19 -1.05 14.92
CA VAL A 150 19.09 -0.61 14.02
C VAL A 150 18.63 0.79 14.40
N HIS A 151 18.45 1.08 15.70
CA HIS A 151 18.03 2.40 16.16
C HIS A 151 19.02 3.50 15.75
N ALA A 152 20.31 3.21 15.79
CA ALA A 152 21.35 4.13 15.34
C ALA A 152 21.45 4.28 13.82
N ALA A 153 21.16 3.20 13.06
CA ALA A 153 21.28 3.16 11.61
C ALA A 153 20.06 3.74 10.88
N THR A 154 18.87 3.54 11.44
CA THR A 154 17.59 3.88 10.81
C THR A 154 17.27 5.38 10.87
N HIS A 155 16.25 5.78 10.11
CA HIS A 155 15.67 7.12 10.17
C HIS A 155 14.15 7.02 9.99
N PHE A 156 13.41 7.51 10.97
CA PHE A 156 11.97 7.63 10.93
C PHE A 156 11.53 9.09 10.72
N GLY A 157 10.27 9.25 10.38
CA GLY A 157 9.64 10.54 10.20
C GLY A 157 9.23 10.82 8.74
N PRO A 158 8.49 11.91 8.51
CA PRO A 158 7.94 12.25 7.20
C PRO A 158 9.01 12.70 6.18
N GLY A 159 10.18 13.17 6.63
CA GLY A 159 11.28 13.63 5.78
C GLY A 159 12.22 12.51 5.33
N GLY A 160 13.18 12.89 4.49
CA GLY A 160 14.32 12.06 4.12
C GLY A 160 15.50 12.22 5.07
N ARG A 161 16.62 11.55 4.77
CA ARG A 161 17.87 11.72 5.50
C ARG A 161 18.45 13.13 5.31
N PRO A 162 19.07 13.70 6.35
CA PRO A 162 19.82 14.95 6.19
C PRO A 162 20.86 14.85 5.06
N ARG A 163 21.10 15.93 4.34
CA ARG A 163 21.98 15.93 3.15
C ARG A 163 23.37 15.29 3.37
N GLY A 164 23.95 15.46 4.56
CA GLY A 164 25.25 14.86 4.90
C GLY A 164 25.21 13.37 5.26
N ALA A 165 24.02 12.78 5.43
CA ALA A 165 23.81 11.39 5.80
C ALA A 165 23.03 10.60 4.74
N GLN A 166 22.85 11.17 3.54
CA GLN A 166 22.16 10.51 2.44
C GLN A 166 22.96 9.32 1.91
N ILE A 167 22.24 8.26 1.60
CA ILE A 167 22.72 7.03 0.99
C ILE A 167 22.12 6.96 -0.41
N LYS A 168 22.81 6.43 -1.38
CA LYS A 168 22.30 6.30 -2.74
C LYS A 168 21.75 4.89 -2.99
N PRO A 169 20.61 4.77 -3.67
CA PRO A 169 20.17 3.50 -4.27
C PRO A 169 21.21 2.99 -5.28
N SER A 170 21.06 1.75 -5.72
CA SER A 170 21.90 1.20 -6.78
C SER A 170 21.81 2.01 -8.08
N GLU A 171 22.87 1.96 -8.90
CA GLU A 171 22.86 2.63 -10.20
C GLU A 171 21.78 2.07 -11.13
N ALA A 172 21.47 0.78 -11.03
CA ALA A 172 20.38 0.15 -11.77
C ALA A 172 19.02 0.79 -11.44
N THR A 173 18.72 0.96 -10.15
CA THR A 173 17.51 1.62 -9.68
C THR A 173 17.45 3.08 -10.12
N LEU A 174 18.54 3.83 -9.97
CA LEU A 174 18.61 5.23 -10.40
C LEU A 174 18.42 5.37 -11.92
N SER A 175 19.03 4.50 -12.71
CA SER A 175 18.87 4.45 -14.17
C SER A 175 17.41 4.14 -14.57
N ALA A 176 16.79 3.16 -13.94
CA ALA A 176 15.37 2.82 -14.17
C ALA A 176 14.45 4.02 -13.87
N PHE A 177 14.69 4.74 -12.77
CA PHE A 177 13.95 5.95 -12.43
C PHE A 177 14.15 7.06 -13.48
N GLN A 178 15.39 7.27 -13.93
CA GLN A 178 15.70 8.33 -14.89
C GLN A 178 15.09 8.06 -16.28
N GLN A 179 15.02 6.81 -16.69
CA GLN A 179 14.49 6.42 -18.00
C GLN A 179 12.96 6.43 -18.04
N ASN A 180 12.29 6.23 -16.91
CA ASN A 180 10.83 6.13 -16.89
C ASN A 180 10.14 7.49 -16.73
N PRO A 181 9.21 7.90 -17.65
CA PRO A 181 8.52 9.18 -17.59
C PRO A 181 7.68 9.42 -16.32
N PHE A 182 7.21 8.34 -15.68
CA PHE A 182 6.48 8.46 -14.41
C PHE A 182 7.41 8.77 -13.23
N LEU A 183 8.70 8.42 -13.31
CA LEU A 183 9.64 8.48 -12.18
C LEU A 183 10.68 9.60 -12.30
N ARG A 184 11.17 9.92 -13.50
CA ARG A 184 12.29 10.85 -13.71
C ARG A 184 12.09 12.24 -13.09
N ASP A 185 10.83 12.71 -13.02
CA ASP A 185 10.51 14.03 -12.49
C ASP A 185 9.94 13.94 -11.06
N GLY A 186 10.72 14.32 -10.08
CA GLY A 186 10.35 14.38 -8.67
C GLY A 186 10.53 13.05 -7.91
N ALA A 187 10.21 11.89 -8.50
CA ALA A 187 10.42 10.61 -7.84
C ALA A 187 11.92 10.24 -7.77
N LEU A 188 12.72 10.57 -8.79
CA LEU A 188 14.17 10.33 -8.78
C LEU A 188 14.88 11.06 -7.63
N SER A 189 14.64 12.36 -7.48
CA SER A 189 15.23 13.13 -6.37
C SER A 189 14.75 12.65 -5.00
N ALA A 190 13.45 12.36 -4.87
CA ALA A 190 12.88 11.79 -3.67
C ALA A 190 13.46 10.38 -3.37
N GLY A 191 13.77 9.59 -4.41
CA GLY A 191 14.39 8.28 -4.27
C GLY A 191 15.79 8.34 -3.64
N ILE A 192 16.55 9.40 -3.89
CA ILE A 192 17.85 9.63 -3.26
C ILE A 192 17.66 10.16 -1.82
N GLU A 193 16.74 11.11 -1.64
CA GLU A 193 16.51 11.77 -0.35
C GLU A 193 15.99 10.81 0.71
N HIS A 194 15.04 9.93 0.34
CA HIS A 194 14.35 9.04 1.27
C HIS A 194 15.00 7.64 1.38
N PHE A 195 16.10 7.36 0.69
CA PHE A 195 16.75 6.06 0.77
C PHE A 195 17.39 5.81 2.14
N GLY A 196 17.20 4.61 2.68
CA GLY A 196 17.60 4.24 4.04
C GLY A 196 16.65 4.80 5.13
N THR A 197 15.40 5.17 4.81
CA THR A 197 14.41 5.67 5.78
C THR A 197 13.20 4.75 5.89
N GLN A 198 12.56 4.72 7.05
CA GLN A 198 11.38 3.88 7.29
C GLN A 198 10.05 4.65 7.27
N GLY A 199 10.05 5.96 7.57
CA GLY A 199 8.84 6.76 7.52
C GLY A 199 8.15 6.92 8.86
N ASP A 200 6.82 6.94 8.86
CA ASP A 200 5.99 7.21 10.03
C ASP A 200 4.75 6.30 10.08
N GLY A 201 3.84 6.57 11.00
CA GLY A 201 2.63 5.78 11.20
C GLY A 201 2.93 4.39 11.75
N ASN A 202 2.40 3.36 11.07
CA ASN A 202 2.57 1.95 11.47
C ASN A 202 3.88 1.31 10.95
N HIS A 203 4.79 2.09 10.37
CA HIS A 203 6.10 1.57 9.97
C HIS A 203 6.98 1.31 11.20
N PHE A 204 7.76 0.23 11.15
CA PHE A 204 8.57 -0.20 12.29
C PHE A 204 9.84 -0.94 11.87
N ALA A 205 10.78 -1.00 12.81
CA ALA A 205 11.82 -2.02 12.87
C ALA A 205 11.57 -2.89 14.10
N PHE A 206 11.60 -4.20 13.93
CA PHE A 206 11.34 -5.19 14.96
C PHE A 206 12.52 -6.13 15.06
N VAL A 207 12.95 -6.43 16.27
CA VAL A 207 13.98 -7.42 16.55
C VAL A 207 13.38 -8.49 17.45
N GLY A 208 13.66 -9.73 17.12
CA GLY A 208 13.24 -10.89 17.89
C GLY A 208 14.12 -12.08 17.60
N THR A 209 13.65 -13.24 18.03
CA THR A 209 14.33 -14.52 17.80
C THR A 209 13.47 -15.48 17.03
N MET A 210 14.05 -16.16 16.06
CA MET A 210 13.39 -17.24 15.33
C MET A 210 13.01 -18.35 16.30
N LYS A 211 11.75 -18.74 16.28
CA LYS A 211 11.23 -19.78 17.20
C LYS A 211 11.88 -21.14 16.96
N SER A 212 12.14 -21.46 15.69
CA SER A 212 12.72 -22.75 15.29
C SER A 212 14.21 -22.89 15.61
N THR A 213 15.00 -21.80 15.45
CA THR A 213 16.47 -21.86 15.56
C THR A 213 17.03 -21.10 16.75
N GLY A 214 16.27 -20.18 17.35
CA GLY A 214 16.75 -19.26 18.38
C GLY A 214 17.66 -18.14 17.85
N GLU A 215 17.90 -18.07 16.54
CA GLU A 215 18.70 -17.02 15.92
C GLU A 215 18.00 -15.66 15.95
N THR A 216 18.77 -14.60 16.09
CA THR A 216 18.25 -13.24 16.08
C THR A 216 17.82 -12.83 14.67
N ALA A 217 16.66 -12.20 14.58
CA ALA A 217 16.10 -11.69 13.35
C ALA A 217 15.76 -10.21 13.45
N LEU A 218 16.05 -9.48 12.37
CA LEU A 218 15.60 -8.11 12.14
C LEU A 218 14.48 -8.13 11.09
N VAL A 219 13.34 -7.56 11.46
CA VAL A 219 12.21 -7.38 10.53
C VAL A 219 11.89 -5.90 10.39
N THR A 220 11.69 -5.42 9.18
CA THR A 220 11.27 -4.03 8.93
C THR A 220 9.98 -3.98 8.13
N HIS A 221 9.16 -2.97 8.43
CA HIS A 221 7.91 -2.65 7.75
C HIS A 221 7.96 -1.21 7.26
N HIS A 222 7.95 -1.00 5.97
CA HIS A 222 7.80 0.30 5.34
C HIS A 222 7.48 0.17 3.85
N GLY A 223 7.04 1.26 3.22
CA GLY A 223 6.74 1.32 1.79
C GLY A 223 7.79 2.10 1.01
N SER A 224 7.41 2.49 -0.20
CA SER A 224 8.26 3.20 -1.16
C SER A 224 8.45 4.69 -0.87
N ARG A 225 8.02 5.16 0.28
CA ARG A 225 8.22 6.53 0.75
C ARG A 225 7.76 7.58 -0.30
N ALA A 226 8.40 8.75 -0.36
CA ALA A 226 8.04 9.80 -1.30
C ALA A 226 8.13 9.40 -2.79
N PRO A 227 9.06 8.55 -3.26
CA PRO A 227 9.03 8.07 -4.64
C PRO A 227 7.72 7.42 -5.05
N GLY A 228 7.19 6.51 -4.23
CA GLY A 228 5.91 5.87 -4.50
C GLY A 228 4.73 6.83 -4.43
N ALA A 229 4.72 7.76 -3.48
CA ALA A 229 3.69 8.81 -3.42
C ALA A 229 3.65 9.66 -4.69
N ARG A 230 4.82 9.99 -5.28
CA ARG A 230 4.91 10.70 -6.57
C ARG A 230 4.41 9.85 -7.74
N LEU A 231 4.74 8.56 -7.74
CA LEU A 231 4.21 7.63 -8.74
C LEU A 231 2.68 7.52 -8.64
N TYR A 232 2.15 7.39 -7.42
CA TYR A 232 0.71 7.35 -7.17
C TYR A 232 -0.01 8.57 -7.72
N GLU A 233 0.46 9.79 -7.42
CA GLU A 233 -0.13 11.03 -7.92
C GLU A 233 -0.19 11.06 -9.46
N LYS A 234 0.90 10.69 -10.14
CA LYS A 234 0.96 10.64 -11.61
C LYS A 234 0.07 9.51 -12.17
N GLY A 235 0.09 8.33 -11.55
CA GLY A 235 -0.75 7.20 -11.94
C GLY A 235 -2.24 7.53 -11.83
N MET A 236 -2.68 8.11 -10.71
CA MET A 236 -4.06 8.55 -10.53
C MET A 236 -4.49 9.60 -11.55
N LYS A 237 -3.59 10.53 -11.91
CA LYS A 237 -3.86 11.53 -12.96
C LYS A 237 -4.04 10.88 -14.33
N ALA A 238 -3.19 9.93 -14.69
CA ALA A 238 -3.28 9.17 -15.92
C ALA A 238 -4.58 8.34 -15.95
N ALA A 239 -4.83 7.55 -14.92
CA ALA A 239 -6.02 6.71 -14.81
C ALA A 239 -7.33 7.54 -14.89
N ASN A 240 -7.39 8.69 -14.23
CA ASN A 240 -8.57 9.53 -14.28
C ASN A 240 -8.81 10.16 -15.68
N ARG A 241 -7.76 10.42 -16.45
CA ARG A 241 -7.89 10.86 -17.85
C ARG A 241 -8.53 9.74 -18.69
N PHE A 242 -8.09 8.50 -18.55
CA PHE A 242 -8.72 7.34 -19.21
C PHE A 242 -10.15 7.14 -18.73
N ARG A 243 -10.42 7.24 -17.42
CA ARG A 243 -11.76 7.09 -16.85
C ARG A 243 -12.76 8.08 -17.48
N GLU A 244 -12.40 9.35 -17.65
CA GLU A 244 -13.27 10.37 -18.26
C GLU A 244 -13.66 10.01 -19.69
N GLN A 245 -12.83 9.26 -20.41
CA GLN A 245 -13.05 8.85 -21.80
C GLN A 245 -13.76 7.48 -21.90
N ILE A 246 -13.37 6.53 -21.07
CA ILE A 246 -13.77 5.10 -21.20
C ILE A 246 -14.96 4.76 -20.30
N SER A 247 -14.99 5.26 -19.05
CA SER A 247 -16.03 4.93 -18.07
C SER A 247 -16.24 6.05 -17.06
N PRO A 248 -16.89 7.16 -17.47
CA PRO A 248 -17.02 8.36 -16.65
C PRO A 248 -17.81 8.15 -15.33
N GLU A 249 -18.66 7.12 -15.27
CA GLU A 249 -19.42 6.76 -14.08
C GLU A 249 -18.59 6.04 -13.01
N THR A 250 -17.46 5.47 -13.38
CA THR A 250 -16.56 4.80 -12.42
C THR A 250 -16.03 5.82 -11.40
N LEU A 251 -15.95 5.42 -10.13
CA LEU A 251 -15.35 6.23 -9.07
C LEU A 251 -13.90 6.62 -9.45
N ARG A 252 -13.50 7.83 -9.11
CA ARG A 252 -12.14 8.33 -9.37
C ARG A 252 -11.05 7.43 -8.79
N ASP A 253 -11.28 6.91 -7.60
CA ASP A 253 -10.34 6.02 -6.90
C ASP A 253 -10.24 4.63 -7.56
N ASN A 254 -11.24 4.25 -8.36
CA ASN A 254 -11.25 3.01 -9.14
C ASN A 254 -10.87 3.21 -10.61
N ALA A 255 -10.42 4.42 -10.97
CA ALA A 255 -9.91 4.69 -12.31
C ALA A 255 -8.73 3.77 -12.65
N TRP A 256 -8.59 3.42 -13.94
CA TRP A 256 -7.55 2.52 -14.39
C TRP A 256 -6.77 3.05 -15.58
N ILE A 257 -5.58 2.52 -15.75
CA ILE A 257 -4.76 2.67 -16.96
C ILE A 257 -4.92 1.37 -17.76
N PRO A 258 -5.41 1.41 -19.01
CA PRO A 258 -5.51 0.21 -19.85
C PRO A 258 -4.13 -0.43 -20.05
N ALA A 259 -4.05 -1.74 -19.85
CA ALA A 259 -2.79 -2.47 -19.85
C ALA A 259 -2.20 -2.67 -21.25
N ASP A 260 -3.02 -2.54 -22.30
CA ASP A 260 -2.67 -2.68 -23.71
C ASP A 260 -2.22 -1.34 -24.35
N THR A 261 -1.89 -0.35 -23.54
CA THR A 261 -1.40 0.95 -23.98
C THR A 261 0.07 1.15 -23.60
N GLU A 262 0.79 1.98 -24.37
CA GLU A 262 2.16 2.40 -24.03
C GLU A 262 2.23 2.98 -22.61
N GLU A 263 1.23 3.73 -22.19
CA GLU A 263 1.16 4.32 -20.86
C GLU A 263 0.95 3.25 -19.77
N GLY A 264 0.21 2.17 -20.08
CA GLY A 264 0.07 0.98 -19.23
C GLY A 264 1.41 0.28 -19.02
N ASP A 265 2.17 0.04 -20.08
CA ASP A 265 3.49 -0.56 -20.03
C ASP A 265 4.49 0.30 -19.23
N LEU A 266 4.48 1.62 -19.47
CA LEU A 266 5.33 2.55 -18.74
C LEU A 266 4.98 2.61 -17.24
N TYR A 267 3.69 2.60 -16.90
CA TYR A 267 3.26 2.59 -15.50
C TYR A 267 3.61 1.26 -14.81
N TRP A 268 3.41 0.12 -15.49
CA TRP A 268 3.83 -1.19 -15.01
C TRP A 268 5.33 -1.24 -14.74
N SER A 269 6.13 -0.76 -15.68
CA SER A 269 7.59 -0.67 -15.53
C SER A 269 8.00 0.25 -14.37
N ALA A 270 7.26 1.35 -14.15
CA ALA A 270 7.49 2.24 -13.00
C ALA A 270 7.20 1.55 -11.66
N LEU A 271 6.14 0.73 -11.60
CA LEU A 271 5.83 -0.07 -10.40
C LEU A 271 6.97 -1.06 -10.08
N GLN A 272 7.52 -1.74 -11.10
CA GLN A 272 8.66 -2.66 -10.90
C GLN A 272 9.93 -1.93 -10.40
N ALA A 273 10.20 -0.74 -10.92
CA ALA A 273 11.32 0.08 -10.45
C ALA A 273 11.13 0.56 -9.00
N ILE A 274 9.92 0.95 -8.61
CA ILE A 274 9.57 1.27 -7.21
C ILE A 274 9.72 0.05 -6.31
N ARG A 275 9.31 -1.13 -6.78
CA ARG A 275 9.45 -2.39 -6.06
C ARG A 275 10.92 -2.68 -5.77
N GLN A 276 11.79 -2.57 -6.78
CA GLN A 276 13.24 -2.75 -6.61
C GLN A 276 13.81 -1.74 -5.60
N TRP A 277 13.45 -0.46 -5.73
CA TRP A 277 13.89 0.58 -4.79
C TRP A 277 13.48 0.27 -3.36
N THR A 278 12.25 -0.20 -3.14
CA THR A 278 11.73 -0.50 -1.79
C THR A 278 12.47 -1.66 -1.15
N ARG A 279 12.76 -2.73 -1.92
CA ARG A 279 13.59 -3.84 -1.45
C ARG A 279 15.00 -3.39 -1.05
N GLU A 280 15.65 -2.59 -1.89
CA GLU A 280 16.95 -2.02 -1.58
C GLU A 280 16.90 -1.15 -0.32
N ASN A 281 15.80 -0.40 -0.13
CA ASN A 281 15.60 0.45 1.04
C ASN A 281 15.49 -0.36 2.35
N HIS A 282 14.82 -1.52 2.34
CA HIS A 282 14.84 -2.44 3.47
C HIS A 282 16.25 -2.94 3.75
N TYR A 283 16.88 -3.50 2.75
CA TYR A 283 18.15 -4.19 2.94
C TYR A 283 19.30 -3.25 3.30
N VAL A 284 19.31 -2.00 2.86
CA VAL A 284 20.35 -1.05 3.28
C VAL A 284 20.28 -0.77 4.78
N VAL A 285 19.09 -0.70 5.38
CA VAL A 285 18.92 -0.52 6.83
C VAL A 285 19.42 -1.75 7.59
N HIS A 286 19.07 -2.96 7.11
CA HIS A 286 19.54 -4.22 7.69
C HIS A 286 21.06 -4.37 7.60
N ASP A 287 21.64 -4.08 6.43
CA ASP A 287 23.08 -4.17 6.20
C ASP A 287 23.86 -3.15 7.05
N MET A 288 23.34 -1.95 7.23
CA MET A 288 23.96 -0.94 8.11
C MET A 288 23.99 -1.41 9.56
N ALA A 289 22.92 -1.99 10.06
CA ALA A 289 22.83 -2.52 11.42
C ALA A 289 23.79 -3.71 11.62
N ALA A 290 23.78 -4.67 10.70
CA ALA A 290 24.67 -5.83 10.74
C ALA A 290 26.14 -5.42 10.67
N LYS A 291 26.49 -4.48 9.77
CA LYS A 291 27.84 -3.94 9.62
C LYS A 291 28.33 -3.24 10.90
N ALA A 292 27.47 -2.49 11.59
CA ALA A 292 27.83 -1.82 12.84
C ALA A 292 28.24 -2.82 13.94
N LEU A 293 27.76 -4.04 13.88
CA LEU A 293 28.07 -5.13 14.78
C LEU A 293 29.14 -6.09 14.23
N SER A 294 29.70 -5.83 13.05
CA SER A 294 30.58 -6.76 12.34
C SER A 294 29.94 -8.14 12.12
N ALA A 295 28.61 -8.20 12.08
CA ALA A 295 27.84 -9.41 11.92
C ALA A 295 27.54 -9.71 10.45
N LYS A 296 27.22 -10.99 10.17
CA LYS A 296 26.81 -11.44 8.84
C LYS A 296 25.31 -11.70 8.82
N VAL A 297 24.64 -11.32 7.76
CA VAL A 297 23.30 -11.76 7.45
C VAL A 297 23.41 -13.16 6.83
N ALA A 298 22.78 -14.15 7.46
CA ALA A 298 22.80 -15.54 7.01
C ALA A 298 21.75 -15.81 5.94
N ASP A 299 20.56 -15.24 6.11
CA ASP A 299 19.44 -15.38 5.20
C ASP A 299 18.56 -14.13 5.22
N ARG A 300 17.83 -13.89 4.12
CA ARG A 300 16.88 -12.79 4.01
C ARG A 300 15.82 -13.03 2.95
N PHE A 301 14.61 -12.57 3.22
CA PHE A 301 13.53 -12.53 2.23
C PHE A 301 12.58 -11.35 2.53
N TRP A 302 11.65 -11.08 1.62
CA TRP A 302 10.72 -9.98 1.73
C TRP A 302 9.46 -10.23 0.92
N ASN A 303 8.39 -9.49 1.20
CA ASN A 303 7.15 -9.51 0.44
C ASN A 303 6.41 -8.19 0.55
N GLU A 304 5.73 -7.82 -0.50
CA GLU A 304 4.84 -6.67 -0.59
C GLU A 304 3.42 -7.03 -0.13
N HIS A 305 2.67 -6.03 0.34
CA HIS A 305 1.25 -6.19 0.67
C HIS A 305 0.35 -5.00 0.24
N ASN A 306 0.93 -3.96 -0.37
CA ASN A 306 0.23 -2.90 -1.12
C ASN A 306 0.80 -2.82 -2.52
N PHE A 307 0.46 -3.77 -3.36
CA PHE A 307 1.04 -3.87 -4.69
C PHE A 307 0.07 -4.48 -5.71
N VAL A 308 0.48 -4.52 -6.96
CA VAL A 308 -0.23 -5.19 -8.04
C VAL A 308 0.65 -6.27 -8.65
N PHE A 309 0.08 -7.45 -8.82
CA PHE A 309 0.76 -8.64 -9.34
C PHE A 309 0.08 -9.09 -10.63
N ARG A 310 0.86 -9.49 -11.62
CA ARG A 310 0.33 -10.05 -12.85
C ARG A 310 0.46 -11.57 -12.79
N LYS A 311 -0.66 -12.30 -12.95
CA LYS A 311 -0.64 -13.75 -12.99
C LYS A 311 -0.65 -14.29 -14.42
N SER A 312 -0.50 -15.60 -14.57
CA SER A 312 -0.45 -16.30 -15.86
C SER A 312 -1.77 -16.24 -16.65
N ASP A 313 -2.88 -15.94 -16.00
CA ASP A 313 -4.18 -15.68 -16.63
C ASP A 313 -4.28 -14.31 -17.31
N GLY A 314 -3.22 -13.49 -17.19
CA GLY A 314 -3.14 -12.15 -17.78
C GLY A 314 -3.77 -11.05 -16.93
N LEU A 315 -4.46 -11.40 -15.84
CA LEU A 315 -5.08 -10.42 -14.94
C LEU A 315 -4.07 -9.75 -13.99
N PHE A 316 -4.44 -8.57 -13.54
CA PHE A 316 -3.73 -7.78 -12.54
C PHE A 316 -4.44 -7.93 -11.19
N TYR A 317 -3.74 -8.47 -10.23
CA TYR A 317 -4.21 -8.71 -8.86
C TYR A 317 -3.72 -7.61 -7.95
N HIS A 318 -4.62 -6.74 -7.54
CA HIS A 318 -4.32 -5.61 -6.66
C HIS A 318 -4.58 -6.03 -5.21
N GLY A 319 -3.52 -6.02 -4.41
CA GLY A 319 -3.61 -6.22 -2.96
C GLY A 319 -3.44 -4.89 -2.23
N LYS A 320 -4.38 -4.56 -1.33
CA LYS A 320 -4.23 -3.46 -0.38
C LYS A 320 -4.30 -4.01 1.04
N GLY A 321 -3.15 -4.07 1.70
CA GLY A 321 -3.05 -4.80 2.96
C GLY A 321 -3.36 -6.29 2.77
N ALA A 322 -2.84 -6.89 1.71
CA ALA A 322 -2.96 -8.32 1.42
C ALA A 322 -1.64 -8.86 0.88
N THR A 323 -1.16 -9.91 1.51
CA THR A 323 0.13 -10.54 1.22
C THR A 323 -0.02 -11.61 0.14
N PRO A 324 0.84 -11.67 -0.88
CA PRO A 324 0.80 -12.77 -1.84
C PRO A 324 1.03 -14.12 -1.14
N ALA A 325 0.19 -15.09 -1.48
CA ALA A 325 0.20 -16.45 -0.95
C ALA A 325 0.13 -17.48 -2.08
N PHE A 326 0.70 -17.15 -3.23
CA PHE A 326 0.83 -17.98 -4.42
C PHE A 326 2.28 -18.02 -4.89
N ASP A 327 2.66 -19.08 -5.57
CA ASP A 327 4.05 -19.27 -5.99
C ASP A 327 4.49 -18.26 -7.06
N LYS A 328 5.74 -17.88 -7.00
CA LYS A 328 6.40 -17.05 -8.04
C LYS A 328 5.66 -15.74 -8.33
N TRP A 329 5.14 -15.07 -7.30
CA TRP A 329 4.46 -13.77 -7.47
C TRP A 329 5.39 -12.67 -8.03
N ALA A 330 6.71 -12.87 -7.91
CA ALA A 330 7.75 -12.05 -8.48
C ALA A 330 8.99 -12.91 -8.77
N GLU A 331 9.93 -12.38 -9.54
CA GLU A 331 11.16 -13.09 -9.91
C GLU A 331 12.03 -13.45 -8.69
N ASP A 332 12.05 -12.57 -7.67
CA ASP A 332 12.79 -12.73 -6.43
C ASP A 332 11.92 -13.25 -5.27
N ALA A 333 10.72 -13.74 -5.56
CA ALA A 333 9.86 -14.33 -4.56
C ALA A 333 10.47 -15.61 -3.99
N THR A 334 10.41 -15.73 -2.67
CA THR A 334 10.60 -16.99 -1.96
C THR A 334 9.24 -17.63 -1.71
N ASP A 335 9.19 -18.87 -1.26
CA ASP A 335 7.91 -19.51 -0.89
C ASP A 335 7.36 -18.99 0.46
N LEU A 336 8.08 -18.05 1.09
CA LEU A 336 7.77 -17.54 2.42
C LEU A 336 7.37 -16.06 2.37
N THR A 337 6.39 -15.71 3.19
CA THR A 337 5.95 -14.34 3.43
C THR A 337 5.82 -14.05 4.92
N ILE A 338 5.72 -12.77 5.27
CA ILE A 338 5.82 -12.26 6.64
C ILE A 338 4.51 -11.56 6.99
N ILE A 339 3.88 -11.95 8.09
CA ILE A 339 2.63 -11.35 8.58
C ILE A 339 2.84 -10.84 10.01
N PRO A 340 3.02 -9.53 10.23
CA PRO A 340 3.06 -8.94 11.57
C PRO A 340 1.64 -8.82 12.13
N LEU A 341 1.46 -9.10 13.40
CA LEU A 341 0.15 -8.95 14.05
C LEU A 341 0.08 -7.66 14.88
N ASN A 342 0.96 -7.52 15.86
CA ASN A 342 1.23 -6.28 16.59
C ASN A 342 2.61 -6.39 17.26
N MET A 343 3.07 -5.34 17.95
CA MET A 343 4.41 -5.29 18.52
C MET A 343 4.65 -6.24 19.71
N ALA A 344 3.59 -6.77 20.33
CA ALA A 344 3.67 -7.69 21.46
C ALA A 344 3.47 -9.16 21.06
N GLU A 345 3.13 -9.43 19.82
CA GLU A 345 2.89 -10.76 19.30
C GLU A 345 4.01 -11.22 18.36
N PRO A 346 4.24 -12.54 18.23
CA PRO A 346 5.17 -13.03 17.23
C PRO A 346 4.78 -12.61 15.81
N ILE A 347 5.78 -12.25 15.02
CA ILE A 347 5.60 -12.10 13.58
C ILE A 347 5.55 -13.49 12.95
N LEU A 348 4.51 -13.75 12.15
CA LEU A 348 4.35 -15.03 11.49
C LEU A 348 5.19 -15.09 10.22
N ILE A 349 5.88 -16.21 10.03
CA ILE A 349 6.47 -16.61 8.75
C ILE A 349 5.56 -17.69 8.18
N VAL A 350 5.01 -17.44 6.99
CA VAL A 350 4.01 -18.33 6.41
C VAL A 350 4.40 -18.77 5.02
N ARG A 351 3.94 -19.96 4.65
CA ARG A 351 3.93 -20.47 3.27
C ARG A 351 2.53 -20.31 2.70
N GLY A 352 2.41 -19.69 1.54
CA GLY A 352 1.14 -19.50 0.87
C GLY A 352 0.53 -20.81 0.41
N SER A 353 -0.80 -20.94 0.48
CA SER A 353 -1.55 -22.11 0.04
C SER A 353 -2.20 -21.95 -1.34
N ASN A 354 -2.05 -20.80 -1.98
CA ASN A 354 -2.68 -20.44 -3.26
C ASN A 354 -4.20 -20.68 -3.26
N ALA A 355 -4.86 -20.41 -2.13
CA ALA A 355 -6.30 -20.62 -1.99
C ALA A 355 -7.11 -19.80 -3.00
N ALA A 356 -7.94 -20.48 -3.79
CA ALA A 356 -8.73 -19.84 -4.87
C ALA A 356 -9.68 -18.75 -4.32
N HIS A 357 -10.34 -19.02 -3.19
CA HIS A 357 -11.23 -18.05 -2.52
C HIS A 357 -10.46 -16.88 -1.86
N GLY A 358 -9.14 -16.98 -1.68
CA GLY A 358 -8.25 -15.89 -1.32
C GLY A 358 -7.66 -15.17 -2.53
N LEU A 359 -8.01 -15.59 -3.75
CA LEU A 359 -7.35 -15.19 -5.00
C LEU A 359 -5.82 -15.36 -4.95
N GLY A 360 -5.33 -16.32 -4.12
CA GLY A 360 -3.93 -16.54 -3.86
C GLY A 360 -3.29 -15.50 -2.93
N PHE A 361 -4.05 -14.91 -2.02
CA PHE A 361 -3.56 -13.96 -1.01
C PHE A 361 -3.93 -14.41 0.40
N SER A 362 -3.18 -13.87 1.36
CA SER A 362 -3.41 -13.95 2.80
C SER A 362 -3.49 -12.55 3.40
N PRO A 363 -3.92 -12.38 4.67
CA PRO A 363 -3.86 -11.08 5.32
C PRO A 363 -2.41 -10.59 5.43
N HIS A 364 -2.24 -9.26 5.50
CA HIS A 364 -0.91 -8.67 5.66
C HIS A 364 -0.54 -8.44 7.11
N GLY A 365 -1.50 -8.51 8.03
CA GLY A 365 -1.30 -8.23 9.45
C GLY A 365 -2.57 -8.52 10.24
N ALA A 366 -2.73 -7.88 11.40
CA ALA A 366 -3.95 -8.05 12.20
C ALA A 366 -5.12 -7.19 11.71
N GLY A 367 -4.84 -6.05 11.08
CA GLY A 367 -5.86 -5.05 10.77
C GLY A 367 -6.32 -4.28 12.02
N ARG A 368 -7.13 -3.27 11.84
CA ARG A 368 -7.60 -2.39 12.92
C ARG A 368 -9.11 -2.52 13.12
N ASN A 369 -9.55 -2.45 14.37
CA ASN A 369 -10.98 -2.36 14.68
C ASN A 369 -11.47 -0.91 14.64
N PHE A 370 -10.60 0.06 14.89
CA PHE A 370 -10.91 1.48 14.99
C PHE A 370 -9.93 2.34 14.18
N SER A 371 -10.40 3.48 13.68
CA SER A 371 -9.49 4.50 13.19
C SER A 371 -8.58 5.00 14.34
N ARG A 372 -7.39 5.52 14.01
CA ARG A 372 -6.46 6.05 15.03
C ARG A 372 -7.14 7.02 15.99
N SER A 373 -7.91 7.97 15.46
CA SER A 373 -8.63 8.96 16.27
C SER A 373 -9.74 8.35 17.14
N ALA A 374 -10.45 7.33 16.65
CA ALA A 374 -11.46 6.63 17.43
C ALA A 374 -10.84 5.81 18.56
N HIS A 375 -9.69 5.17 18.30
CA HIS A 375 -8.95 4.43 19.31
C HIS A 375 -8.42 5.33 20.43
N ILE A 376 -7.81 6.48 20.07
CA ILE A 376 -7.36 7.47 21.06
C ILE A 376 -8.53 7.97 21.94
N ARG A 377 -9.71 8.24 21.36
CA ARG A 377 -10.89 8.62 22.13
C ARG A 377 -11.30 7.53 23.12
N ARG A 378 -11.29 6.27 22.69
CA ARG A 378 -11.60 5.12 23.55
C ARG A 378 -10.62 4.99 24.70
N LEU A 379 -9.32 5.13 24.45
CA LEU A 379 -8.31 5.16 25.52
C LEU A 379 -8.53 6.34 26.47
N ALA A 380 -8.91 7.51 25.94
CA ALA A 380 -9.22 8.67 26.76
C ALA A 380 -10.44 8.47 27.66
N GLU A 381 -11.47 7.74 27.19
CA GLU A 381 -12.63 7.35 28.00
C GLU A 381 -12.25 6.32 29.07
N GLU A 382 -11.40 5.34 28.75
CA GLU A 382 -10.98 4.28 29.69
C GLU A 382 -10.02 4.78 30.78
N TYR A 383 -9.01 5.56 30.40
CA TYR A 383 -7.92 5.99 31.30
C TYR A 383 -8.09 7.42 31.81
N GLY A 384 -9.08 8.15 31.31
CA GLY A 384 -9.29 9.57 31.59
C GLY A 384 -8.45 10.49 30.72
N ALA A 385 -9.01 11.62 30.35
CA ALA A 385 -8.36 12.64 29.57
C ALA A 385 -8.65 14.03 30.16
N ASP A 386 -7.69 14.93 30.01
CA ASP A 386 -7.89 16.37 30.23
C ASP A 386 -8.24 17.08 28.91
N ALA A 387 -8.34 18.43 28.97
CA ALA A 387 -8.62 19.25 27.78
C ALA A 387 -7.56 19.13 26.65
N ARG A 388 -6.41 18.50 26.92
CA ARG A 388 -5.32 18.27 25.97
C ARG A 388 -5.26 16.84 25.44
N GLY A 389 -6.13 15.96 25.91
CA GLY A 389 -6.17 14.53 25.60
C GLY A 389 -5.58 13.64 26.69
N LEU A 390 -5.06 12.49 26.33
CA LEU A 390 -4.39 11.57 27.28
C LEU A 390 -3.19 12.23 27.92
N SER A 391 -3.14 12.17 29.26
CA SER A 391 -1.99 12.69 30.01
C SER A 391 -0.72 11.85 29.76
N PRO A 392 0.50 12.43 29.93
CA PRO A 392 1.74 11.64 29.83
C PRO A 392 1.77 10.43 30.76
N ASN A 393 1.21 10.55 31.97
CA ASN A 393 1.14 9.46 32.95
C ASN A 393 0.22 8.33 32.45
N ASN A 394 -0.94 8.67 31.89
CA ASN A 394 -1.87 7.69 31.33
C ASN A 394 -1.23 6.99 30.12
N MET A 395 -0.55 7.73 29.25
CA MET A 395 0.18 7.14 28.12
C MET A 395 1.28 6.17 28.59
N ALA A 396 2.03 6.52 29.62
CA ALA A 396 3.05 5.66 30.21
C ALA A 396 2.43 4.39 30.81
N ALA A 397 1.30 4.50 31.51
CA ALA A 397 0.60 3.35 32.08
C ALA A 397 0.05 2.39 31.00
N ILE A 398 -0.49 2.96 29.91
CA ILE A 398 -0.96 2.16 28.75
C ILE A 398 0.23 1.43 28.11
N MET A 399 1.34 2.14 27.88
CA MET A 399 2.57 1.57 27.35
C MET A 399 3.07 0.40 28.21
N GLU A 400 3.23 0.62 29.52
CA GLU A 400 3.69 -0.41 30.44
C GLU A 400 2.80 -1.66 30.43
N LYS A 401 1.47 -1.46 30.41
CA LYS A 401 0.50 -2.55 30.37
C LYS A 401 0.59 -3.37 29.07
N GLU A 402 0.71 -2.69 27.93
CA GLU A 402 0.57 -3.33 26.62
C GLU A 402 1.90 -3.84 26.04
N THR A 403 3.04 -3.37 26.56
CA THR A 403 4.37 -3.72 26.07
C THR A 403 5.27 -4.31 27.17
N ALA A 404 4.68 -4.85 28.24
CA ALA A 404 5.41 -5.41 29.37
C ALA A 404 6.46 -6.44 28.91
N GLY A 405 7.70 -6.28 29.35
CA GLY A 405 8.81 -7.18 29.02
C GLY A 405 9.43 -6.97 27.64
N LEU A 406 8.99 -5.96 26.85
CA LEU A 406 9.51 -5.63 25.54
C LEU A 406 10.28 -4.30 25.55
N ASP A 407 11.34 -4.21 24.74
CA ASP A 407 12.05 -2.96 24.47
C ASP A 407 11.39 -2.19 23.32
N VAL A 408 10.33 -1.43 23.63
CA VAL A 408 9.60 -0.63 22.62
C VAL A 408 10.08 0.81 22.66
N ARG A 409 10.54 1.30 21.50
CA ARG A 409 11.11 2.63 21.33
C ARG A 409 10.30 3.44 20.32
N PHE A 410 10.14 4.73 20.59
CA PHE A 410 9.56 5.70 19.67
C PHE A 410 10.64 6.69 19.22
N PHE A 411 10.96 6.67 17.94
CA PHE A 411 12.08 7.43 17.37
C PHE A 411 11.94 8.95 17.54
N SER A 412 10.71 9.47 17.53
CA SER A 412 10.41 10.88 17.79
C SER A 412 10.62 11.30 19.27
N GLY A 413 10.81 10.33 20.17
CA GLY A 413 10.81 10.54 21.63
C GLY A 413 9.40 10.66 22.25
N PHE A 414 8.33 10.60 21.43
CA PHE A 414 6.94 10.66 21.91
C PHE A 414 6.19 9.38 21.50
N ALA A 415 5.59 8.72 22.48
CA ALA A 415 4.80 7.51 22.23
C ALA A 415 3.57 7.82 21.36
N ASP A 416 3.34 6.98 20.36
CA ASP A 416 2.08 6.96 19.62
C ASP A 416 1.22 5.79 20.12
N VAL A 417 0.35 6.07 21.08
CA VAL A 417 -0.54 5.06 21.67
C VAL A 417 -1.56 4.50 20.68
N SER A 418 -1.75 5.14 19.53
CA SER A 418 -2.62 4.61 18.49
C SER A 418 -2.03 3.42 17.73
N GLU A 419 -0.76 3.10 17.94
CA GLU A 419 -0.07 1.96 17.32
C GLU A 419 0.23 0.82 18.33
N LEU A 420 -0.28 0.91 19.55
CA LEU A 420 -0.16 -0.14 20.57
C LEU A 420 -1.04 -1.36 20.25
N PRO A 421 -0.78 -2.53 20.86
CA PRO A 421 -1.52 -3.78 20.58
C PRO A 421 -3.04 -3.65 20.59
N SER A 422 -3.62 -2.91 21.53
CA SER A 422 -5.07 -2.70 21.64
C SER A 422 -5.72 -1.95 20.47
N ALA A 423 -4.93 -1.34 19.59
CA ALA A 423 -5.40 -0.67 18.38
C ALA A 423 -5.79 -1.66 17.26
N TYR A 424 -5.34 -2.90 17.36
CA TYR A 424 -5.46 -3.94 16.34
C TYR A 424 -6.50 -4.98 16.71
N LYS A 425 -6.93 -5.78 15.73
CA LYS A 425 -7.75 -6.98 15.99
C LYS A 425 -6.96 -8.00 16.81
N SER A 426 -7.66 -8.92 17.47
CA SER A 426 -7.03 -10.02 18.19
C SER A 426 -6.11 -10.83 17.28
N ALA A 427 -4.83 -10.90 17.64
CA ALA A 427 -3.82 -11.69 16.92
C ALA A 427 -4.22 -13.18 16.83
N ALA A 428 -4.71 -13.73 17.93
CA ALA A 428 -5.17 -15.12 17.99
C ALA A 428 -6.32 -15.37 17.00
N ASN A 429 -7.25 -14.43 16.87
CA ASN A 429 -8.40 -14.55 15.99
C ASN A 429 -8.02 -14.45 14.53
N VAL A 430 -7.15 -13.51 14.17
CA VAL A 430 -6.64 -13.39 12.80
C VAL A 430 -5.88 -14.66 12.40
N ARG A 431 -5.01 -15.17 13.30
CA ARG A 431 -4.29 -16.43 13.09
C ARG A 431 -5.25 -17.60 12.89
N ALA A 432 -6.26 -17.75 13.75
CA ALA A 432 -7.25 -18.81 13.64
C ALA A 432 -8.06 -18.72 12.33
N GLN A 433 -8.32 -17.52 11.82
CA GLN A 433 -9.00 -17.31 10.54
C GLN A 433 -8.09 -17.62 9.34
N ILE A 434 -6.78 -17.31 9.40
CA ILE A 434 -5.81 -17.73 8.36
C ILE A 434 -5.85 -19.25 8.19
N GLU A 435 -5.80 -19.98 9.31
CA GLU A 435 -5.87 -21.44 9.34
C GLU A 435 -7.23 -21.97 8.90
N HIS A 436 -8.33 -21.39 9.44
CA HIS A 436 -9.69 -21.82 9.14
C HIS A 436 -10.03 -21.73 7.65
N TYR A 437 -9.60 -20.64 7.00
CA TYR A 437 -9.78 -20.44 5.56
C TYR A 437 -8.64 -21.07 4.73
N GLY A 438 -7.64 -21.66 5.35
CA GLY A 438 -6.51 -22.28 4.64
C GLY A 438 -5.79 -21.31 3.70
N LEU A 439 -5.64 -20.04 4.10
CA LEU A 439 -5.03 -19.00 3.26
C LEU A 439 -3.51 -19.14 3.19
N ALA A 440 -2.89 -19.56 4.29
CA ALA A 440 -1.48 -19.81 4.41
C ALA A 440 -1.20 -20.77 5.59
N GLU A 441 -0.04 -21.43 5.57
CA GLU A 441 0.48 -22.27 6.65
C GLU A 441 1.54 -21.50 7.45
N VAL A 442 1.40 -21.42 8.76
CA VAL A 442 2.45 -20.86 9.64
C VAL A 442 3.57 -21.87 9.77
N VAL A 443 4.74 -21.54 9.23
CA VAL A 443 5.91 -22.46 9.23
C VAL A 443 6.95 -22.07 10.27
N ASP A 444 7.01 -20.80 10.69
CA ASP A 444 7.86 -20.32 11.78
C ASP A 444 7.32 -19.00 12.36
N GLU A 445 7.95 -18.52 13.42
CA GLU A 445 7.58 -17.27 14.09
C GLU A 445 8.85 -16.53 14.53
N VAL A 446 8.78 -15.18 14.52
CA VAL A 446 9.80 -14.34 15.16
C VAL A 446 9.24 -13.86 16.50
N VAL A 447 9.75 -14.42 17.60
CA VAL A 447 9.32 -14.07 18.96
C VAL A 447 9.85 -12.67 19.31
N PRO A 448 9.01 -11.74 19.81
CA PRO A 448 9.42 -10.35 20.02
C PRO A 448 10.46 -10.21 21.13
N TYR A 449 11.50 -9.43 20.87
CA TYR A 449 12.37 -8.82 21.85
C TYR A 449 12.02 -7.34 22.03
N GLY A 450 11.89 -6.62 20.92
CA GLY A 450 11.54 -5.21 20.94
C GLY A 450 11.35 -4.62 19.55
N SER A 451 10.90 -3.37 19.53
CA SER A 451 10.61 -2.66 18.28
C SER A 451 10.92 -1.17 18.37
N ILE A 452 11.15 -0.57 17.20
CA ILE A 452 11.30 0.88 17.03
C ILE A 452 10.14 1.33 16.13
N MET A 453 9.30 2.19 16.67
CA MET A 453 8.19 2.83 15.97
C MET A 453 8.57 4.29 15.66
N ALA A 454 7.87 4.88 14.70
CA ALA A 454 8.07 6.30 14.38
C ALA A 454 7.78 7.21 15.56
N GLY A 455 6.68 6.96 16.27
CA GLY A 455 6.17 7.81 17.34
C GLY A 455 5.31 8.99 16.85
N ASP A 456 4.86 9.84 17.79
CA ASP A 456 3.99 10.97 17.46
C ASP A 456 4.79 12.21 17.00
N TRP A 457 5.06 12.28 15.71
CA TRP A 457 5.70 13.42 15.06
C TRP A 457 4.87 14.71 15.10
N GLN A 458 3.55 14.60 15.31
CA GLN A 458 2.68 15.78 15.31
C GLN A 458 2.78 16.58 16.60
N LYS A 459 3.23 15.99 17.71
CA LYS A 459 3.41 16.70 18.98
C LYS A 459 4.39 17.86 18.90
N ASP A 460 5.44 17.73 18.10
CA ASP A 460 6.47 18.77 17.91
C ASP A 460 6.33 19.54 16.60
N ALA A 461 5.25 19.35 15.87
CA ALA A 461 5.04 20.01 14.59
C ALA A 461 5.05 21.55 14.76
N PRO A 462 5.81 22.29 13.91
CA PRO A 462 5.94 23.75 14.03
C PRO A 462 4.60 24.50 14.01
N TRP A 463 3.58 23.93 13.37
CA TRP A 463 2.23 24.49 13.32
C TRP A 463 1.44 24.36 14.63
N ARG A 464 1.73 23.35 15.48
CA ARG A 464 1.14 23.26 16.83
C ARG A 464 1.70 24.30 17.77
N ARG A 465 3.01 24.58 17.73
CA ARG A 465 3.66 25.63 18.53
C ARG A 465 3.12 27.03 18.24
N LYS A 466 2.59 27.29 17.01
CA LYS A 466 1.95 28.56 16.65
C LYS A 466 0.52 28.72 17.22
N ARG A 467 -0.19 27.64 17.52
CA ARG A 467 -1.53 27.68 18.14
C ARG A 467 -1.49 27.92 19.64
N GLU A 468 -0.42 27.51 20.32
CA GLU A 468 -0.22 27.76 21.76
C GLU A 468 0.23 29.19 22.07
N ARG A 469 0.66 29.94 21.04
CA ARG A 469 1.08 31.36 21.17
C ARG A 469 0.02 32.37 20.73
N ARG A 470 -1.17 31.93 20.38
CA ARG A 470 -2.35 32.75 20.10
C ARG A 470 -3.46 32.46 21.11
#